data_b4edcc348793d72a5d22e003d5e5bd6b
#
_entry.id   b4edcc348793d72a5d22e003d5e5bd6b
#
_cell.length_a   1.000
_cell.length_b   1.000
_cell.length_c   1.000
_cell.angle_alpha   90.00
_cell.angle_beta   90.00
_cell.angle_gamma   90.00
#
_symmetry.space_group_name_H-M   'P 1'
#
loop_
_entity.id
_entity.type
_entity.pdbx_description
1 polymer ?
#
loop_
_entity_poly.entity_id
_entity_poly.type
_entity_poly.pdbx_seq_one_letter_code
_entity_poly.pdbx_strand_id
1 'polypeptide(L)'
;MVVEATEEERWMDRPEFGGWPVFSAQVHGPAEPVAFREMSVARPGADPECEPADRWRAPRPGEAGPLDALFRPGTRMTTPHDPEMTVVEPVRRGTLNVPSGLLGIDCPLDGKGPRLTVPVPVPPGEYPLEEGRITFGYVCMYEERWVDRTDTTAVRLCVSDVPAASWEMAMAPEDDPRLLGEGEVYCFSTDGATGAFADARAWGPLQERFDRVMAGDSDEGEPDDGSTFLVWTREPVSGAGLAAFAVCSDGGHPVWVGRSADGDVVGVVVLIDRMPELAAP
;
A
#
# COMPACT_ATOMS: atom_id res chain seq x y z
N MET A 1 17.29 17.14 -26.98
CA MET A 1 17.94 15.87 -26.62
C MET A 1 17.08 14.80 -27.27
N VAL A 2 17.64 14.03 -28.21
CA VAL A 2 16.91 12.94 -28.86
C VAL A 2 17.19 11.72 -27.99
N VAL A 3 16.14 11.14 -27.42
CA VAL A 3 16.22 9.86 -26.71
C VAL A 3 15.96 8.78 -27.75
N GLU A 4 16.96 7.99 -28.09
CA GLU A 4 16.76 6.81 -28.93
C GLU A 4 16.21 5.68 -28.07
N ALA A 5 15.09 5.10 -28.50
CA ALA A 5 14.49 3.94 -27.87
C ALA A 5 15.44 2.73 -27.95
N THR A 6 15.54 1.97 -26.87
CA THR A 6 16.31 0.73 -26.82
C THR A 6 15.67 -0.37 -27.70
N GLU A 7 16.41 -1.44 -28.03
CA GLU A 7 15.86 -2.57 -28.80
C GLU A 7 14.68 -3.26 -28.09
N GLU A 8 14.68 -3.26 -26.76
CA GLU A 8 13.61 -3.79 -25.91
C GLU A 8 12.33 -2.94 -26.00
N GLU A 9 12.47 -1.61 -26.02
CA GLU A 9 11.36 -0.68 -26.21
C GLU A 9 10.69 -0.81 -27.58
N ARG A 10 11.49 -1.12 -28.62
CA ARG A 10 10.97 -1.41 -29.97
C ARG A 10 10.21 -2.72 -30.05
N TRP A 11 10.43 -3.65 -29.14
CA TRP A 11 9.74 -4.94 -29.10
C TRP A 11 8.29 -4.82 -28.59
N MET A 12 8.02 -3.88 -27.70
CA MET A 12 6.70 -3.62 -27.13
C MET A 12 5.77 -2.84 -28.06
N ASP A 13 6.27 -2.28 -29.16
CA ASP A 13 5.49 -1.51 -30.14
C ASP A 13 4.78 -2.40 -31.19
N ARG A 14 4.66 -3.71 -30.92
CA ARG A 14 3.97 -4.63 -31.81
C ARG A 14 2.45 -4.55 -31.59
N PRO A 15 1.66 -4.41 -32.67
CA PRO A 15 0.21 -4.25 -32.59
C PRO A 15 -0.55 -5.39 -31.87
N GLU A 16 0.06 -6.57 -31.82
CA GLU A 16 -0.47 -7.77 -31.17
C GLU A 16 -0.56 -7.68 -29.63
N PHE A 17 0.13 -6.73 -29.00
CA PHE A 17 0.13 -6.58 -27.54
C PHE A 17 -0.74 -5.43 -27.02
N GLY A 18 -1.57 -4.82 -27.84
CA GLY A 18 -2.51 -3.77 -27.42
C GLY A 18 -1.79 -2.52 -26.84
N GLY A 19 -0.59 -2.25 -27.35
CA GLY A 19 0.45 -1.48 -26.72
C GLY A 19 0.13 -0.04 -26.38
N TRP A 20 0.25 0.21 -25.11
CA TRP A 20 0.66 1.53 -24.62
C TRP A 20 2.18 1.48 -24.44
N PRO A 21 2.96 2.41 -25.01
CA PRO A 21 4.39 2.44 -24.77
C PRO A 21 4.68 2.74 -23.31
N VAL A 22 5.31 1.79 -22.64
CA VAL A 22 5.89 2.05 -21.30
C VAL A 22 7.23 2.73 -21.53
N PHE A 23 7.31 4.01 -21.25
CA PHE A 23 8.57 4.73 -21.26
C PHE A 23 9.17 4.75 -19.86
N SER A 24 10.25 4.03 -19.63
CA SER A 24 11.11 4.27 -18.50
C SER A 24 12.17 5.30 -18.90
N ALA A 25 12.00 6.54 -18.50
CA ALA A 25 13.04 7.55 -18.66
C ALA A 25 13.94 7.55 -17.43
N GLN A 26 15.14 6.99 -17.50
CA GLN A 26 16.16 7.24 -16.48
C GLN A 26 16.77 8.63 -16.73
N VAL A 27 16.43 9.57 -15.86
CA VAL A 27 17.05 10.91 -15.86
C VAL A 27 18.30 10.85 -14.98
N HIS A 28 19.47 10.77 -15.60
CA HIS A 28 20.75 10.95 -14.93
C HIS A 28 21.20 12.41 -15.02
N GLY A 29 21.11 13.16 -13.90
CA GLY A 29 21.62 14.51 -13.81
C GLY A 29 21.19 15.20 -12.50
N PRO A 30 21.85 16.31 -12.09
CA PRO A 30 21.42 17.06 -10.93
C PRO A 30 19.99 17.57 -11.16
N ALA A 31 19.16 17.44 -10.14
CA ALA A 31 17.74 17.72 -10.16
C ALA A 31 17.45 19.23 -10.33
N GLU A 32 17.69 19.76 -11.51
CA GLU A 32 16.94 20.95 -11.91
C GLU A 32 15.58 20.50 -12.45
N PRO A 33 14.48 21.17 -12.10
CA PRO A 33 13.19 20.83 -12.62
C PRO A 33 13.20 21.04 -14.13
N VAL A 34 13.45 19.97 -14.87
CA VAL A 34 13.24 19.97 -16.31
C VAL A 34 11.76 20.20 -16.51
N ALA A 35 11.43 21.34 -17.09
CA ALA A 35 10.05 21.62 -17.43
C ALA A 35 9.61 20.55 -18.44
N PHE A 36 8.79 19.59 -18.00
CA PHE A 36 8.17 18.55 -18.82
C PHE A 36 7.33 19.10 -20.00
N ARG A 37 7.24 20.42 -20.12
CA ARG A 37 6.59 21.14 -21.22
C ARG A 37 7.07 20.72 -22.61
N GLU A 38 8.23 20.11 -22.72
CA GLU A 38 8.87 19.86 -24.02
C GLU A 38 8.98 18.37 -24.37
N MET A 39 8.52 17.48 -23.49
CA MET A 39 8.46 16.05 -23.83
C MET A 39 7.11 15.70 -24.49
N SER A 40 6.80 16.37 -25.58
CA SER A 40 5.84 15.81 -26.55
C SER A 40 6.58 14.79 -27.37
N VAL A 41 6.42 13.51 -27.06
CA VAL A 41 6.87 12.43 -27.93
C VAL A 41 5.92 12.39 -29.14
N ALA A 42 6.33 13.05 -30.22
CA ALA A 42 5.65 12.88 -31.50
C ALA A 42 5.85 11.44 -31.96
N ARG A 43 4.79 10.63 -31.96
CA ARG A 43 4.84 9.30 -32.59
C ARG A 43 5.18 9.46 -34.06
N PRO A 44 6.17 8.75 -34.61
CA PRO A 44 6.34 8.68 -36.07
C PRO A 44 5.06 8.06 -36.67
N GLY A 45 4.35 8.81 -37.49
CA GLY A 45 3.09 8.37 -38.13
C GLY A 45 1.81 8.72 -37.38
N ALA A 46 1.85 9.55 -36.34
CA ALA A 46 0.63 10.10 -35.76
C ALA A 46 -0.11 10.98 -36.77
N ASP A 47 -1.42 10.76 -36.89
CA ASP A 47 -2.30 11.58 -37.72
C ASP A 47 -2.16 13.05 -37.30
N PRO A 48 -1.88 13.98 -38.21
CA PRO A 48 -1.78 15.41 -37.91
C PRO A 48 -3.08 16.03 -37.39
N GLU A 49 -4.22 15.32 -37.46
CA GLU A 49 -5.48 15.70 -36.84
C GLU A 49 -5.65 15.20 -35.39
N CYS A 50 -4.68 14.43 -34.86
CA CYS A 50 -4.69 14.13 -33.43
C CYS A 50 -4.64 15.46 -32.67
N GLU A 51 -5.65 15.68 -31.84
CA GLU A 51 -5.71 16.85 -30.95
C GLU A 51 -4.35 17.06 -30.26
N PRO A 52 -3.90 18.30 -30.07
CA PRO A 52 -2.61 18.57 -29.47
C PRO A 52 -2.53 17.77 -28.17
N ALA A 53 -1.63 16.77 -28.19
CA ALA A 53 -1.41 15.82 -27.14
C ALA A 53 -1.45 16.56 -25.82
N ASP A 54 -2.29 16.11 -24.99
CA ASP A 54 -2.72 16.66 -23.74
C ASP A 54 -1.85 17.76 -23.18
N ARG A 55 -2.43 18.92 -23.05
CA ARG A 55 -1.82 20.01 -22.30
C ARG A 55 -1.34 19.42 -20.99
N TRP A 56 -0.05 19.57 -20.71
CA TRP A 56 0.51 19.12 -19.44
C TRP A 56 -0.47 19.46 -18.29
N ARG A 57 -0.89 18.46 -17.59
CA ARG A 57 -1.70 18.62 -16.38
C ARG A 57 -0.76 18.45 -15.20
N ALA A 58 -0.95 19.24 -14.17
CA ALA A 58 -0.25 19.02 -12.92
C ALA A 58 -0.55 17.60 -12.43
N PRO A 59 0.44 16.87 -11.92
CA PRO A 59 0.20 15.57 -11.29
C PRO A 59 -0.92 15.69 -10.26
N ARG A 60 -1.83 14.74 -10.27
CA ARG A 60 -2.92 14.62 -9.31
C ARG A 60 -2.87 13.22 -8.72
N PRO A 61 -1.88 12.96 -7.84
CA PRO A 61 -1.80 11.68 -7.16
C PRO A 61 -3.12 11.39 -6.45
N GLY A 62 -3.41 10.10 -6.29
CA GLY A 62 -4.57 9.67 -5.53
C GLY A 62 -4.52 10.22 -4.11
N GLU A 63 -5.66 10.61 -3.60
CA GLU A 63 -5.82 11.09 -2.24
C GLU A 63 -6.27 9.94 -1.33
N ALA A 64 -5.85 10.00 -0.07
CA ALA A 64 -6.38 9.10 0.93
C ALA A 64 -7.88 9.38 1.08
N GLY A 65 -8.67 8.31 1.07
CA GLY A 65 -10.05 8.40 1.52
C GLY A 65 -10.16 8.72 3.02
N PRO A 66 -11.35 8.70 3.59
CA PRO A 66 -11.58 8.92 5.02
C PRO A 66 -11.12 7.72 5.87
N LEU A 67 -9.81 7.44 5.92
CA LEU A 67 -9.22 6.25 6.53
C LEU A 67 -9.60 6.07 8.00
N ASP A 68 -9.71 7.16 8.77
CA ASP A 68 -10.15 7.08 10.17
C ASP A 68 -11.57 6.50 10.30
N ALA A 69 -12.37 6.64 9.27
CA ALA A 69 -13.73 6.11 9.27
C ALA A 69 -13.77 4.57 9.29
N LEU A 70 -12.72 3.91 8.76
CA LEU A 70 -12.57 2.44 8.77
C LEU A 70 -12.34 1.87 10.19
N PHE A 71 -11.99 2.72 11.14
CA PHE A 71 -11.73 2.35 12.54
C PHE A 71 -12.76 2.97 13.51
N ARG A 72 -13.83 3.57 12.98
CA ARG A 72 -14.89 4.20 13.78
C ARG A 72 -16.17 3.36 13.70
N PRO A 73 -16.52 2.64 14.78
CA PRO A 73 -17.73 1.81 14.80
C PRO A 73 -19.00 2.59 14.47
N GLY A 74 -19.90 1.94 13.73
CA GLY A 74 -21.16 2.54 13.29
C GLY A 74 -21.04 3.40 12.03
N THR A 75 -19.84 3.62 11.48
CA THR A 75 -19.69 4.29 10.18
C THR A 75 -20.31 3.42 9.09
N ARG A 76 -21.20 4.03 8.30
CA ARG A 76 -21.82 3.36 7.15
C ARG A 76 -20.97 3.60 5.91
N MET A 77 -20.71 2.53 5.19
CA MET A 77 -19.91 2.54 3.98
C MET A 77 -20.61 1.83 2.84
N THR A 78 -20.13 2.03 1.62
CA THR A 78 -20.67 1.43 0.41
C THR A 78 -19.56 1.13 -0.59
N THR A 79 -19.77 0.11 -1.40
CA THR A 79 -19.03 -0.13 -2.65
C THR A 79 -20.03 -0.31 -3.79
N PRO A 80 -19.60 -0.33 -5.05
CA PRO A 80 -20.50 -0.65 -6.17
C PRO A 80 -21.16 -2.04 -6.07
N HIS A 81 -20.56 -2.95 -5.30
CA HIS A 81 -21.04 -4.33 -5.14
C HIS A 81 -21.79 -4.54 -3.82
N ASP A 82 -21.40 -3.81 -2.78
CA ASP A 82 -21.94 -3.93 -1.42
C ASP A 82 -22.46 -2.56 -0.96
N PRO A 83 -23.75 -2.29 -1.18
CA PRO A 83 -24.33 -0.96 -0.94
C PRO A 83 -24.51 -0.61 0.53
N GLU A 84 -24.47 -1.60 1.40
CA GLU A 84 -24.66 -1.40 2.85
C GLU A 84 -23.61 -2.18 3.64
N MET A 85 -22.62 -1.45 4.14
CA MET A 85 -21.59 -1.97 5.02
C MET A 85 -21.52 -1.10 6.28
N THR A 86 -21.22 -1.72 7.41
CA THR A 86 -21.07 -1.01 8.66
C THR A 86 -19.75 -1.36 9.31
N VAL A 87 -18.98 -0.34 9.68
CA VAL A 87 -17.75 -0.51 10.44
C VAL A 87 -18.10 -0.99 11.85
N VAL A 88 -17.44 -2.07 12.29
CA VAL A 88 -17.57 -2.61 13.64
C VAL A 88 -16.36 -2.23 14.49
N GLU A 89 -16.34 -2.62 15.76
CA GLU A 89 -15.20 -2.35 16.65
C GLU A 89 -13.89 -2.86 16.03
N PRO A 90 -12.85 -2.03 15.96
CA PRO A 90 -11.53 -2.46 15.54
C PRO A 90 -10.96 -3.46 16.54
N VAL A 91 -10.17 -4.40 16.04
CA VAL A 91 -9.59 -5.44 16.88
C VAL A 91 -8.09 -5.21 17.02
N ARG A 92 -7.63 -5.04 18.26
CA ARG A 92 -6.18 -5.04 18.57
C ARG A 92 -5.65 -6.47 18.52
N ARG A 93 -4.55 -6.66 17.77
CA ARG A 93 -3.96 -7.98 17.53
C ARG A 93 -2.61 -8.19 18.20
N GLY A 94 -1.98 -7.14 18.66
CA GLY A 94 -0.68 -7.21 19.32
C GLY A 94 0.07 -5.90 19.20
N THR A 95 1.38 -5.97 19.42
CA THR A 95 2.29 -4.83 19.31
C THR A 95 3.48 -5.15 18.44
N LEU A 96 3.90 -4.21 17.60
CA LEU A 96 5.12 -4.27 16.81
C LEU A 96 6.21 -3.44 17.49
N ASN A 97 7.38 -4.01 17.72
CA ASN A 97 8.52 -3.26 18.22
C ASN A 97 9.39 -2.75 17.06
N VAL A 98 9.59 -1.43 17.01
CA VAL A 98 10.41 -0.72 16.01
C VAL A 98 11.54 0.04 16.71
N PRO A 99 12.55 -0.66 17.26
CA PRO A 99 13.62 -0.02 18.04
C PRO A 99 14.52 0.90 17.20
N SER A 100 14.58 0.73 15.88
CA SER A 100 15.37 1.61 15.02
C SER A 100 14.72 2.97 14.77
N GLY A 101 13.43 3.11 15.07
CA GLY A 101 12.65 4.29 14.70
C GLY A 101 12.38 4.41 13.20
N LEU A 102 12.54 3.33 12.46
CA LEU A 102 12.24 3.29 11.02
C LEU A 102 11.33 2.10 10.74
N LEU A 103 10.06 2.36 10.51
CA LEU A 103 9.08 1.36 10.10
C LEU A 103 9.27 1.07 8.61
N GLY A 104 9.30 -0.20 8.24
CA GLY A 104 9.26 -0.67 6.87
C GLY A 104 7.94 -1.36 6.57
N ILE A 105 7.42 -1.12 5.38
CA ILE A 105 6.23 -1.79 4.87
C ILE A 105 6.57 -2.38 3.49
N ASP A 106 6.39 -3.70 3.35
CA ASP A 106 6.65 -4.40 2.09
C ASP A 106 6.07 -5.82 2.12
N CYS A 107 6.22 -6.55 1.00
CA CYS A 107 5.93 -7.98 0.91
C CYS A 107 7.09 -8.81 1.49
N PRO A 108 6.87 -9.61 2.54
CA PRO A 108 7.94 -10.43 3.11
C PRO A 108 8.25 -11.67 2.26
N LEU A 109 7.41 -12.01 1.26
CA LEU A 109 7.62 -13.13 0.34
C LEU A 109 8.56 -12.79 -0.82
N ASP A 110 8.73 -11.50 -1.11
CA ASP A 110 9.62 -11.05 -2.18
C ASP A 110 11.09 -11.10 -1.72
N GLY A 111 11.75 -12.23 -1.91
CA GLY A 111 13.13 -12.50 -1.49
C GLY A 111 14.24 -11.58 -2.00
N LYS A 112 13.93 -10.38 -2.41
CA LYS A 112 14.87 -9.41 -3.01
C LYS A 112 15.49 -8.43 -2.02
N GLY A 113 15.15 -8.54 -0.72
CA GLY A 113 15.64 -7.62 0.31
C GLY A 113 15.05 -6.21 0.20
N PRO A 114 15.50 -5.24 1.00
CA PRO A 114 14.79 -3.97 1.29
C PRO A 114 14.75 -2.97 0.12
N ARG A 115 14.74 -3.43 -1.11
CA ARG A 115 14.78 -2.55 -2.30
C ARG A 115 13.51 -1.74 -2.52
N LEU A 116 12.40 -2.21 -1.95
CA LEU A 116 11.07 -1.61 -2.16
C LEU A 116 10.37 -1.27 -0.84
N THR A 117 11.04 -1.49 0.28
CA THR A 117 10.47 -1.17 1.59
C THR A 117 10.10 0.30 1.66
N VAL A 118 8.85 0.59 1.87
CA VAL A 118 8.39 1.96 2.11
C VAL A 118 8.81 2.36 3.53
N PRO A 119 9.81 3.23 3.70
CA PRO A 119 10.30 3.61 5.02
C PRO A 119 9.46 4.74 5.61
N VAL A 120 8.93 4.54 6.81
CA VAL A 120 8.21 5.57 7.55
C VAL A 120 8.96 5.85 8.86
N PRO A 121 9.55 7.04 9.05
CA PRO A 121 10.15 7.42 10.31
C PRO A 121 9.08 7.51 11.41
N VAL A 122 9.33 6.81 12.52
CA VAL A 122 8.50 6.84 13.73
C VAL A 122 9.43 6.96 14.95
N PRO A 123 9.00 7.44 16.12
CA PRO A 123 9.82 7.33 17.32
C PRO A 123 10.20 5.86 17.59
N PRO A 124 11.39 5.55 18.12
CA PRO A 124 11.69 4.19 18.57
C PRO A 124 10.69 3.73 19.64
N GLY A 125 10.06 2.54 19.47
CA GLY A 125 9.05 2.09 20.42
C GLY A 125 8.29 0.84 20.02
N GLU A 126 7.30 0.50 20.85
CA GLU A 126 6.34 -0.56 20.61
C GLU A 126 4.99 0.06 20.24
N TYR A 127 4.38 -0.43 19.17
CA TYR A 127 3.17 0.14 18.57
C TYR A 127 2.06 -0.88 18.46
N PRO A 128 0.85 -0.57 18.98
CA PRO A 128 -0.33 -1.42 18.77
C PRO A 128 -0.65 -1.57 17.30
N LEU A 129 -1.08 -2.78 16.92
CA LEU A 129 -1.63 -3.10 15.61
C LEU A 129 -3.12 -3.37 15.74
N GLU A 130 -3.89 -2.83 14.80
CA GLU A 130 -5.35 -2.92 14.79
C GLU A 130 -5.85 -3.34 13.41
N GLU A 131 -6.93 -4.11 13.40
CA GLU A 131 -7.74 -4.40 12.23
C GLU A 131 -8.97 -3.50 12.19
N GLY A 132 -9.14 -2.75 11.11
CA GLY A 132 -10.39 -2.09 10.78
C GLY A 132 -11.31 -3.10 10.10
N ARG A 133 -12.54 -3.27 10.64
CA ARG A 133 -13.44 -4.34 10.22
C ARG A 133 -14.80 -3.79 9.81
N ILE A 134 -15.38 -4.39 8.78
CA ILE A 134 -16.73 -4.07 8.32
C ILE A 134 -17.61 -5.31 8.33
N THR A 135 -18.88 -5.11 8.61
CA THR A 135 -19.93 -6.14 8.46
C THR A 135 -20.83 -5.77 7.30
N PHE A 136 -21.14 -6.74 6.48
CA PHE A 136 -22.07 -6.65 5.36
C PHE A 136 -22.83 -7.97 5.20
N GLY A 137 -24.00 -7.86 4.56
CA GLY A 137 -24.81 -9.03 4.26
C GLY A 137 -24.70 -9.43 2.79
N TYR A 138 -24.69 -10.71 2.52
CA TYR A 138 -24.74 -11.24 1.15
C TYR A 138 -25.57 -12.52 1.09
N VAL A 139 -26.02 -12.86 -0.12
CA VAL A 139 -26.71 -14.14 -0.34
C VAL A 139 -25.65 -15.22 -0.54
N CYS A 140 -25.54 -16.14 0.43
CA CYS A 140 -24.68 -17.30 0.28
C CYS A 140 -25.31 -18.27 -0.74
N MET A 141 -24.65 -18.46 -1.88
CA MET A 141 -25.17 -19.34 -2.95
C MET A 141 -25.23 -20.82 -2.55
N TYR A 142 -24.40 -21.26 -1.59
CA TYR A 142 -24.40 -22.64 -1.10
C TYR A 142 -25.53 -22.92 -0.13
N GLU A 143 -25.92 -21.90 0.66
CA GLU A 143 -26.97 -22.02 1.68
C GLU A 143 -28.31 -21.44 1.21
N GLU A 144 -28.32 -20.79 0.06
CA GLU A 144 -29.47 -20.09 -0.54
C GLU A 144 -30.18 -19.14 0.45
N ARG A 145 -29.38 -18.55 1.37
CA ARG A 145 -29.89 -17.64 2.41
C ARG A 145 -29.00 -16.43 2.56
N TRP A 146 -29.56 -15.38 3.13
CA TRP A 146 -28.83 -14.20 3.55
C TRP A 146 -27.92 -14.54 4.73
N VAL A 147 -26.67 -14.10 4.69
CA VAL A 147 -25.64 -14.28 5.72
C VAL A 147 -24.97 -12.96 5.97
N ASP A 148 -24.72 -12.65 7.23
CA ASP A 148 -23.87 -11.55 7.63
C ASP A 148 -22.41 -12.04 7.69
N ARG A 149 -21.50 -11.25 7.14
CA ARG A 149 -20.07 -11.50 7.16
C ARG A 149 -19.34 -10.28 7.70
N THR A 150 -18.25 -10.53 8.40
CA THR A 150 -17.35 -9.48 8.86
C THR A 150 -15.97 -9.74 8.29
N ASP A 151 -15.45 -8.76 7.55
CA ASP A 151 -14.13 -8.81 6.94
C ASP A 151 -13.25 -7.66 7.44
N THR A 152 -11.93 -7.85 7.39
CA THR A 152 -10.96 -6.80 7.61
C THR A 152 -10.77 -6.00 6.32
N THR A 153 -10.87 -4.68 6.42
CA THR A 153 -10.70 -3.75 5.29
C THR A 153 -9.37 -3.03 5.32
N ALA A 154 -8.81 -2.87 6.51
CA ALA A 154 -7.54 -2.18 6.69
C ALA A 154 -6.82 -2.73 7.92
N VAL A 155 -5.50 -2.61 7.90
CA VAL A 155 -4.65 -2.78 9.09
C VAL A 155 -3.99 -1.45 9.42
N ARG A 156 -3.84 -1.16 10.72
CA ARG A 156 -3.25 0.08 11.22
C ARG A 156 -2.19 -0.20 12.27
N LEU A 157 -1.06 0.47 12.12
CA LEU A 157 -0.08 0.64 13.20
C LEU A 157 -0.36 1.98 13.88
N CYS A 158 -0.63 1.96 15.19
CA CYS A 158 -0.97 3.14 15.97
C CYS A 158 0.30 3.70 16.61
N VAL A 159 0.76 4.87 16.13
CA VAL A 159 1.95 5.54 16.70
C VAL A 159 1.58 6.36 17.92
N SER A 160 0.42 6.97 17.91
CA SER A 160 -0.10 7.71 19.07
C SER A 160 -1.64 7.70 19.07
N ASP A 161 -2.23 8.13 20.19
CA ASP A 161 -3.69 8.27 20.34
C ASP A 161 -4.22 9.62 19.79
N VAL A 162 -3.32 10.45 19.22
CA VAL A 162 -3.72 11.73 18.61
C VAL A 162 -4.39 11.46 17.28
N PRO A 163 -5.56 12.05 16.99
CA PRO A 163 -6.22 11.90 15.71
C PRO A 163 -5.37 12.41 14.56
N ALA A 164 -5.42 11.73 13.41
CA ALA A 164 -4.81 12.24 12.20
C ALA A 164 -5.56 13.50 11.72
N ALA A 165 -4.82 14.56 11.45
CA ALA A 165 -5.33 15.77 10.81
C ALA A 165 -5.27 15.67 9.28
N SER A 166 -4.34 14.87 8.78
CA SER A 166 -4.18 14.58 7.34
C SER A 166 -3.61 13.19 7.13
N TRP A 167 -3.83 12.68 5.94
CA TRP A 167 -3.24 11.43 5.45
C TRP A 167 -2.41 11.74 4.21
N GLU A 168 -1.19 11.24 4.18
CA GLU A 168 -0.30 11.34 3.04
C GLU A 168 0.11 9.96 2.54
N MET A 169 0.38 9.85 1.26
CA MET A 169 0.90 8.63 0.65
C MET A 169 2.34 8.41 1.14
N ALA A 170 2.64 7.24 1.64
CA ALA A 170 4.00 6.84 1.93
C ALA A 170 4.74 6.56 0.60
N MET A 171 5.99 6.99 0.53
CA MET A 171 6.82 6.87 -0.66
C MET A 171 8.18 6.29 -0.32
N ALA A 172 8.73 5.48 -1.23
CA ALA A 172 10.13 5.10 -1.16
C ALA A 172 11.05 6.30 -1.48
N PRO A 173 12.33 6.27 -1.11
CA PRO A 173 13.24 7.39 -1.36
C PRO A 173 13.41 7.77 -2.82
N GLU A 174 13.20 6.82 -3.74
CA GLU A 174 13.27 7.01 -5.18
C GLU A 174 11.97 7.46 -5.83
N ASP A 175 10.87 7.44 -5.10
CA ASP A 175 9.56 7.82 -5.61
C ASP A 175 9.47 9.33 -5.85
N ASP A 176 8.87 9.70 -6.96
CA ASP A 176 8.63 11.09 -7.32
C ASP A 176 7.13 11.31 -7.62
N PRO A 177 6.38 12.01 -6.74
CA PRO A 177 4.95 12.22 -6.93
C PRO A 177 4.62 12.99 -8.21
N ARG A 178 5.62 13.64 -8.83
CA ARG A 178 5.44 14.33 -10.11
C ARG A 178 5.28 13.38 -11.30
N LEU A 179 5.61 12.11 -11.12
CA LEU A 179 5.45 11.07 -12.13
C LEU A 179 4.08 10.39 -12.08
N LEU A 180 3.29 10.66 -11.04
CA LEU A 180 1.97 10.08 -10.90
C LEU A 180 0.94 10.81 -11.76
N GLY A 181 0.14 10.02 -12.48
CA GLY A 181 -1.05 10.47 -13.19
C GLY A 181 -2.24 10.75 -12.27
N GLU A 182 -3.39 10.99 -12.87
CA GLU A 182 -4.62 11.26 -12.12
C GLU A 182 -5.08 10.01 -11.35
N GLY A 183 -5.15 10.13 -10.04
CA GLY A 183 -5.59 9.05 -9.14
C GLY A 183 -4.55 7.95 -8.91
N GLU A 184 -3.36 8.04 -9.50
CA GLU A 184 -2.29 7.07 -9.27
C GLU A 184 -1.65 7.25 -7.90
N VAL A 185 -1.17 6.14 -7.33
CA VAL A 185 -0.50 6.11 -6.02
C VAL A 185 0.69 5.18 -6.07
N TYR A 186 1.71 5.47 -5.29
CA TYR A 186 2.78 4.51 -5.02
C TYR A 186 2.29 3.44 -4.05
N CYS A 187 2.81 2.23 -4.22
CA CYS A 187 2.38 1.04 -3.50
C CYS A 187 3.59 0.15 -3.20
N PHE A 188 3.55 -0.64 -2.13
CA PHE A 188 4.33 -1.87 -2.17
C PHE A 188 3.60 -2.89 -3.05
N SER A 189 4.35 -3.81 -3.63
CA SER A 189 3.81 -4.85 -4.51
C SER A 189 3.90 -6.21 -3.83
N THR A 190 2.94 -7.07 -4.06
CA THR A 190 2.96 -8.46 -3.59
C THR A 190 2.49 -9.42 -4.69
N ASP A 191 3.15 -10.60 -4.74
CA ASP A 191 2.80 -11.75 -5.58
C ASP A 191 2.48 -12.97 -4.68
N GLY A 192 1.77 -12.75 -3.63
CA GLY A 192 1.39 -13.74 -2.63
C GLY A 192 0.39 -13.19 -1.62
N ALA A 193 -0.33 -12.15 -2.02
CA ALA A 193 -1.37 -11.51 -1.24
C ALA A 193 -0.96 -11.24 0.23
N THR A 194 0.30 -10.85 0.45
CA THR A 194 0.86 -10.68 1.80
C THR A 194 1.64 -9.37 1.90
N GLY A 195 1.34 -8.58 2.91
CA GLY A 195 2.14 -7.43 3.33
C GLY A 195 2.70 -7.63 4.74
N ALA A 196 3.66 -6.79 5.13
CA ALA A 196 4.17 -6.78 6.50
C ALA A 196 4.53 -5.38 6.98
N PHE A 197 4.31 -5.14 8.26
CA PHE A 197 4.97 -4.09 9.01
C PHE A 197 6.20 -4.68 9.70
N ALA A 198 7.35 -4.02 9.62
CA ALA A 198 8.55 -4.45 10.31
C ALA A 198 9.48 -3.28 10.67
N ASP A 199 10.43 -3.52 11.57
CA ASP A 199 11.57 -2.62 11.70
C ASP A 199 12.42 -2.70 10.43
N ALA A 200 12.51 -1.59 9.68
CA ALA A 200 13.17 -1.56 8.38
C ALA A 200 14.66 -1.92 8.46
N ARG A 201 15.33 -1.60 9.57
CA ARG A 201 16.77 -1.93 9.74
C ARG A 201 17.02 -3.40 10.05
N ALA A 202 16.01 -4.08 10.55
CA ALA A 202 16.05 -5.51 10.84
C ALA A 202 15.31 -6.36 9.80
N TRP A 203 14.88 -5.78 8.67
CA TRP A 203 14.07 -6.46 7.67
C TRP A 203 14.65 -7.81 7.25
N GLY A 204 15.91 -7.88 6.84
CA GLY A 204 16.52 -9.13 6.37
C GLY A 204 16.45 -10.27 7.40
N PRO A 205 16.99 -10.10 8.63
CA PRO A 205 16.86 -11.11 9.67
C PRO A 205 15.41 -11.48 10.03
N LEU A 206 14.49 -10.52 9.97
CA LEU A 206 13.07 -10.76 10.23
C LEU A 206 12.41 -11.56 9.11
N GLN A 207 12.74 -11.26 7.85
CA GLN A 207 12.29 -12.01 6.70
C GLN A 207 12.78 -13.47 6.73
N GLU A 208 14.05 -13.71 7.06
CA GLU A 208 14.57 -15.07 7.23
C GLU A 208 13.83 -15.88 8.30
N ARG A 209 13.34 -15.21 9.33
CA ARG A 209 12.51 -15.84 10.37
C ARG A 209 11.09 -16.11 9.86
N PHE A 210 10.50 -15.16 9.16
CA PHE A 210 9.22 -15.32 8.49
C PHE A 210 9.25 -16.53 7.55
N ASP A 211 10.28 -16.67 6.71
CA ASP A 211 10.44 -17.79 5.79
C ASP A 211 10.48 -19.13 6.52
N ARG A 212 11.14 -19.21 7.69
CA ARG A 212 11.17 -20.43 8.51
C ARG A 212 9.80 -20.79 9.10
N VAL A 213 9.04 -19.77 9.55
CA VAL A 213 7.67 -19.99 10.02
C VAL A 213 6.81 -20.52 8.88
N MET A 214 6.88 -19.91 7.69
CA MET A 214 6.12 -20.34 6.52
C MET A 214 6.51 -21.74 6.03
N ALA A 215 7.77 -22.13 6.24
CA ALA A 215 8.24 -23.50 5.95
C ALA A 215 7.83 -24.53 7.01
N GLY A 216 7.26 -24.10 8.14
CA GLY A 216 6.92 -24.98 9.27
C GLY A 216 8.12 -25.36 10.13
N ASP A 217 9.24 -24.64 10.01
CA ASP A 217 10.49 -24.90 10.73
C ASP A 217 10.59 -24.13 12.07
N SER A 218 9.54 -23.42 12.45
CA SER A 218 9.49 -22.61 13.67
C SER A 218 8.08 -22.52 14.22
N ASP A 219 7.96 -22.61 15.55
CA ASP A 219 6.70 -22.40 16.28
C ASP A 219 6.42 -20.89 16.56
N GLU A 220 7.29 -19.99 16.07
CA GLU A 220 7.07 -18.56 16.18
C GLU A 220 5.88 -18.13 15.34
N GLY A 221 5.01 -17.32 15.92
CA GLY A 221 4.07 -16.55 15.15
C GLY A 221 2.78 -17.22 14.72
N GLU A 222 2.28 -18.21 15.48
CA GLU A 222 0.93 -18.71 15.22
C GLU A 222 -0.09 -17.55 15.33
N PRO A 223 -0.84 -17.27 14.26
CA PRO A 223 -1.86 -16.23 14.29
C PRO A 223 -3.02 -16.66 15.18
N ASP A 224 -3.67 -15.69 15.79
CA ASP A 224 -4.97 -15.89 16.41
C ASP A 224 -5.99 -16.30 15.33
N ASP A 225 -6.77 -17.33 15.58
CA ASP A 225 -7.75 -17.86 14.61
C ASP A 225 -8.74 -16.74 14.21
N GLY A 226 -8.83 -16.49 12.91
CA GLY A 226 -9.63 -15.39 12.35
C GLY A 226 -8.93 -14.02 12.30
N SER A 227 -7.64 -13.94 12.56
CA SER A 227 -6.82 -12.74 12.34
C SER A 227 -6.45 -12.57 10.86
N THR A 228 -6.38 -11.30 10.43
CA THR A 228 -5.74 -10.93 9.16
C THR A 228 -4.22 -11.01 9.26
N PHE A 229 -3.66 -10.88 10.47
CA PHE A 229 -2.23 -11.08 10.69
C PHE A 229 -1.91 -12.57 10.63
N LEU A 230 -0.96 -12.95 9.76
CA LEU A 230 -0.60 -14.32 9.44
C LEU A 230 0.56 -14.83 10.29
N VAL A 231 1.57 -13.98 10.49
CA VAL A 231 2.83 -14.37 11.14
C VAL A 231 3.39 -13.20 11.93
N TRP A 232 3.89 -13.50 13.12
CA TRP A 232 4.63 -12.56 13.96
C TRP A 232 6.01 -13.12 14.20
N THR A 233 7.05 -12.34 13.90
CA THR A 233 8.42 -12.73 14.23
C THR A 233 9.14 -11.62 15.01
N ARG A 234 10.13 -12.00 15.77
CA ARG A 234 10.95 -11.08 16.58
C ARG A 234 12.43 -11.41 16.45
N GLU A 235 13.24 -10.41 16.15
CA GLU A 235 14.69 -10.55 16.16
C GLU A 235 15.19 -10.54 17.63
N PRO A 236 15.89 -11.60 18.11
CA PRO A 236 16.16 -11.78 19.54
C PRO A 236 17.12 -10.75 20.15
N VAL A 237 18.04 -10.18 19.36
CA VAL A 237 19.09 -9.28 19.87
C VAL A 237 18.55 -7.86 20.03
N SER A 238 17.93 -7.32 18.98
CA SER A 238 17.37 -5.97 18.99
C SER A 238 15.96 -5.90 19.55
N GLY A 239 15.25 -7.03 19.54
CA GLY A 239 13.84 -7.10 19.83
C GLY A 239 12.95 -6.56 18.72
N ALA A 240 13.53 -6.21 17.56
CA ALA A 240 12.79 -5.75 16.40
C ALA A 240 11.72 -6.77 15.97
N GLY A 241 10.57 -6.28 15.52
CA GLY A 241 9.42 -7.10 15.15
C GLY A 241 9.10 -7.03 13.67
N LEU A 242 8.44 -8.10 13.19
CA LEU A 242 7.71 -8.16 11.92
C LEU A 242 6.32 -8.72 12.18
N ALA A 243 5.31 -8.10 11.60
CA ALA A 243 3.93 -8.56 11.62
C ALA A 243 3.44 -8.64 10.17
N ALA A 244 3.33 -9.85 9.63
CA ALA A 244 2.80 -10.11 8.30
C ALA A 244 1.27 -10.19 8.34
N PHE A 245 0.61 -9.68 7.31
CA PHE A 245 -0.84 -9.66 7.18
C PHE A 245 -1.28 -10.02 5.76
N ALA A 246 -2.45 -10.65 5.65
CA ALA A 246 -3.06 -10.92 4.36
C ALA A 246 -3.61 -9.64 3.72
N VAL A 247 -3.51 -9.55 2.41
CA VAL A 247 -4.25 -8.60 1.57
C VAL A 247 -5.18 -9.35 0.62
N CYS A 248 -6.15 -8.67 0.00
CA CYS A 248 -7.19 -9.35 -0.77
C CYS A 248 -6.70 -9.96 -2.10
N SER A 249 -5.58 -9.48 -2.64
CA SER A 249 -5.08 -9.91 -3.95
C SER A 249 -3.61 -9.58 -4.14
N ASP A 250 -3.01 -10.20 -5.13
CA ASP A 250 -1.73 -9.77 -5.67
C ASP A 250 -1.84 -8.38 -6.30
N GLY A 251 -0.72 -7.68 -6.35
CA GLY A 251 -0.63 -6.34 -6.93
C GLY A 251 -0.13 -5.28 -5.98
N GLY A 252 -0.45 -4.02 -6.27
CA GLY A 252 0.00 -2.86 -5.51
C GLY A 252 -0.96 -2.48 -4.38
N HIS A 253 -0.42 -2.30 -3.18
CA HIS A 253 -1.16 -1.87 -2.00
C HIS A 253 -0.60 -0.54 -1.48
N PRO A 254 -1.39 0.54 -1.49
CA PRO A 254 -0.95 1.84 -1.01
C PRO A 254 -0.80 1.85 0.51
N VAL A 255 0.20 2.58 0.96
CA VAL A 255 0.47 2.84 2.37
C VAL A 255 0.19 4.30 2.68
N TRP A 256 -0.57 4.55 3.72
CA TRP A 256 -0.96 5.89 4.13
C TRP A 256 -0.41 6.24 5.50
N VAL A 257 0.21 7.40 5.60
CA VAL A 257 0.76 7.93 6.85
C VAL A 257 -0.14 9.03 7.39
N GLY A 258 -0.66 8.81 8.58
CA GLY A 258 -1.45 9.81 9.31
C GLY A 258 -0.56 10.81 10.01
N ARG A 259 -0.82 12.09 9.83
CA ARG A 259 -0.15 13.20 10.49
C ARG A 259 -1.06 13.93 11.44
N SER A 260 -0.57 14.27 12.62
CA SER A 260 -1.24 15.21 13.53
C SER A 260 -1.28 16.62 12.95
N ALA A 261 -1.98 17.53 13.63
CA ALA A 261 -1.97 18.96 13.29
C ALA A 261 -0.57 19.60 13.41
N ASP A 262 0.30 19.01 14.22
CA ASP A 262 1.68 19.45 14.42
C ASP A 262 2.66 18.78 13.42
N GLY A 263 2.16 17.88 12.57
CA GLY A 263 2.93 17.18 11.55
C GLY A 263 3.58 15.86 12.01
N ASP A 264 3.38 15.46 13.26
CA ASP A 264 3.92 14.19 13.78
C ASP A 264 3.16 13.00 13.21
N VAL A 265 3.88 11.89 12.97
CA VAL A 265 3.26 10.62 12.58
C VAL A 265 2.42 10.08 13.72
N VAL A 266 1.13 9.85 13.46
CA VAL A 266 0.19 9.30 14.46
C VAL A 266 -0.28 7.89 14.15
N GLY A 267 -0.16 7.46 12.90
CA GLY A 267 -0.48 6.10 12.48
C GLY A 267 -0.08 5.81 11.05
N VAL A 268 -0.03 4.53 10.71
CA VAL A 268 0.22 4.05 9.36
C VAL A 268 -0.85 3.03 9.01
N VAL A 269 -1.51 3.20 7.88
CA VAL A 269 -2.62 2.36 7.41
C VAL A 269 -2.28 1.71 6.08
N VAL A 270 -2.57 0.42 5.97
CA VAL A 270 -2.61 -0.31 4.72
C VAL A 270 -4.03 -0.81 4.49
N LEU A 271 -4.55 -0.55 3.30
CA LEU A 271 -5.84 -1.09 2.88
C LEU A 271 -5.66 -2.55 2.45
N ILE A 272 -6.50 -3.42 2.99
CA ILE A 272 -6.53 -4.85 2.61
C ILE A 272 -7.17 -5.00 1.24
N ASP A 273 -8.19 -4.20 0.97
CA ASP A 273 -8.91 -4.11 -0.30
C ASP A 273 -9.05 -2.63 -0.68
N ARG A 274 -9.84 -2.34 -1.68
CA ARG A 274 -10.13 -0.96 -2.10
C ARG A 274 -10.80 -0.17 -0.99
N MET A 275 -10.51 1.13 -0.94
CA MET A 275 -11.19 2.04 -0.02
C MET A 275 -12.69 2.08 -0.36
N PRO A 276 -13.58 1.70 0.57
CA PRO A 276 -15.02 1.90 0.38
C PRO A 276 -15.36 3.39 0.52
N GLU A 277 -16.47 3.79 -0.07
CA GLU A 277 -16.98 5.14 0.03
C GLU A 277 -17.85 5.31 1.29
N LEU A 278 -17.88 6.50 1.85
CA LEU A 278 -18.85 6.82 2.89
C LEU A 278 -20.26 6.78 2.29
N ALA A 279 -21.17 6.02 2.90
CA ALA A 279 -22.56 6.01 2.48
C ALA A 279 -23.17 7.40 2.67
N ALA A 280 -24.03 7.80 1.74
CA ALA A 280 -24.79 9.03 1.89
C ALA A 280 -25.64 8.97 3.18
N PRO A 281 -25.82 10.09 3.90
CA PRO A 281 -26.59 10.17 5.12
C PRO A 281 -28.09 9.84 4.93
#